data_ced4ba91190372b90602d5dcf6579f6b
#
_entry.id   ced4ba91190372b90602d5dcf6579f6b
#
_cell.length_a   1.000
_cell.length_b   1.000
_cell.length_c   1.000
_cell.angle_alpha   90.00
_cell.angle_beta   90.00
_cell.angle_gamma   90.00
#
_symmetry.space_group_name_H-M   'P 1'
#
loop_
_entity.id
_entity.type
_entity.pdbx_description
1 polymer ?
#
loop_
_entity_poly.entity_id
_entity_poly.type
_entity_poly.pdbx_seq_one_letter_code
_entity_poly.pdbx_strand_id
1 'polypeptide(L)'
;MHAHLAAYGKDLEDWPRSWMGFPKDIFPGEKLVACFRPFLEYLIGLNLSSKTIRKHVDNLWMLGGEIIRDLNETPTLRKVPVEDLLLDVLKEGGPLLYHCDSQEQQRSFESTCRRFLRFLEQRLR
;
A
#
# COMPACT_ATOMS: atom_id res chain seq x y z
N MET A 1 -1.16 15.00 -21.83
CA MET A 1 -1.93 13.75 -21.76
C MET A 1 -1.86 13.20 -20.34
N HIS A 2 -3.01 12.88 -19.77
CA HIS A 2 -3.05 12.37 -18.40
C HIS A 2 -2.65 10.91 -18.38
N ALA A 3 -1.80 10.56 -17.40
CA ALA A 3 -1.53 9.17 -17.11
C ALA A 3 -2.81 8.52 -16.59
N HIS A 4 -3.02 7.26 -16.92
CA HIS A 4 -4.16 6.50 -16.44
C HIS A 4 -3.71 5.48 -15.43
N LEU A 5 -4.57 5.19 -14.47
CA LEU A 5 -4.30 4.17 -13.46
C LEU A 5 -3.87 2.84 -14.10
N ALA A 6 -4.49 2.45 -15.20
CA ALA A 6 -4.18 1.21 -15.89
C ALA A 6 -2.71 1.12 -16.32
N ALA A 7 -2.06 2.26 -16.60
CA ALA A 7 -0.65 2.26 -17.01
C ALA A 7 0.30 1.89 -15.86
N TYR A 8 -0.12 2.14 -14.63
CA TYR A 8 0.72 1.91 -13.44
C TYR A 8 0.19 0.78 -12.58
N GLY A 9 -1.12 0.60 -12.56
CA GLY A 9 -1.78 -0.34 -11.68
C GLY A 9 -2.46 -1.49 -12.39
N LYS A 10 -1.99 -1.87 -13.59
CA LYS A 10 -2.61 -2.96 -14.32
C LYS A 10 -2.57 -4.27 -13.55
N ASP A 11 -1.60 -4.43 -12.65
CA ASP A 11 -1.42 -5.63 -11.86
C ASP A 11 -2.11 -5.55 -10.50
N LEU A 12 -2.79 -4.42 -10.19
CA LEU A 12 -3.45 -4.25 -8.90
C LEU A 12 -4.39 -5.39 -8.55
N GLU A 13 -5.13 -5.89 -9.54
CA GLU A 13 -6.08 -6.96 -9.31
C GLU A 13 -5.40 -8.29 -8.97
N ASP A 14 -4.13 -8.44 -9.34
CA ASP A 14 -3.34 -9.62 -9.02
C ASP A 14 -2.59 -9.48 -7.70
N TRP A 15 -2.52 -8.27 -7.14
CA TRP A 15 -1.77 -8.04 -5.90
C TRP A 15 -2.23 -8.95 -4.75
N PRO A 16 -3.55 -9.14 -4.50
CA PRO A 16 -3.96 -10.01 -3.41
C PRO A 16 -3.36 -11.41 -3.53
N ARG A 17 -3.30 -11.96 -4.75
CA ARG A 17 -2.70 -13.27 -4.96
C ARG A 17 -1.18 -13.25 -4.78
N SER A 18 -0.54 -12.15 -5.17
CA SER A 18 0.92 -12.02 -5.03
C SER A 18 1.35 -11.99 -3.56
N TRP A 19 0.49 -11.52 -2.67
CA TRP A 19 0.78 -11.41 -1.24
C TRP A 19 0.41 -12.66 -0.46
N MET A 20 -0.47 -13.50 -0.98
CA MET A 20 -1.08 -14.55 -0.16
C MET A 20 -0.10 -15.65 0.22
N GLY A 21 -0.14 -16.02 1.50
CA GLY A 21 0.45 -17.27 1.98
C GLY A 21 -0.62 -18.35 2.11
N PHE A 22 -1.88 -17.93 2.29
CA PHE A 22 -3.05 -18.79 2.44
C PHE A 22 -4.22 -18.23 1.66
N PRO A 23 -5.18 -19.06 1.21
CA PRO A 23 -6.36 -18.55 0.50
C PRO A 23 -7.14 -17.48 1.25
N LYS A 24 -7.15 -17.54 2.59
CA LYS A 24 -7.84 -16.55 3.41
C LYS A 24 -7.22 -15.15 3.36
N ASP A 25 -6.04 -15.01 2.77
CA ASP A 25 -5.38 -13.71 2.60
C ASP A 25 -5.96 -12.91 1.45
N ILE A 26 -6.71 -13.55 0.55
CA ILE A 26 -7.26 -12.87 -0.64
C ILE A 26 -8.21 -11.74 -0.25
N PHE A 27 -9.14 -12.01 0.67
CA PHE A 27 -10.15 -11.02 1.04
C PHE A 27 -9.51 -9.75 1.65
N PRO A 28 -8.64 -9.84 2.67
CA PRO A 28 -7.98 -8.64 3.18
C PRO A 28 -7.09 -7.98 2.12
N GLY A 29 -6.47 -8.76 1.24
CA GLY A 29 -5.68 -8.20 0.14
C GLY A 29 -6.53 -7.37 -0.81
N GLU A 30 -7.72 -7.84 -1.13
CA GLU A 30 -8.65 -7.07 -1.98
C GLU A 30 -9.08 -5.77 -1.32
N LYS A 31 -9.28 -5.78 0.00
CA LYS A 31 -9.62 -4.58 0.74
C LYS A 31 -8.47 -3.57 0.75
N LEU A 32 -7.23 -4.05 0.85
CA LEU A 32 -6.06 -3.18 0.76
C LEU A 32 -5.97 -2.51 -0.61
N VAL A 33 -6.17 -3.27 -1.68
CA VAL A 33 -6.17 -2.71 -3.04
C VAL A 33 -7.26 -1.64 -3.17
N ALA A 34 -8.44 -1.89 -2.60
CA ALA A 34 -9.52 -0.91 -2.62
C ALA A 34 -9.12 0.40 -1.90
N CYS A 35 -8.32 0.31 -0.84
CA CYS A 35 -7.82 1.48 -0.14
C CYS A 35 -6.72 2.21 -0.94
N PHE A 36 -5.89 1.46 -1.66
CA PHE A 36 -4.76 2.04 -2.42
C PHE A 36 -5.22 2.74 -3.68
N ARG A 37 -6.28 2.25 -4.32
CA ARG A 37 -6.72 2.76 -5.62
C ARG A 37 -7.02 4.26 -5.62
N PRO A 38 -7.80 4.81 -4.68
CA PRO A 38 -8.05 6.26 -4.67
C PRO A 38 -6.78 7.09 -4.49
N PHE A 39 -5.84 6.59 -3.69
CA PHE A 39 -4.56 7.29 -3.49
C PHE A 39 -3.75 7.33 -4.79
N LEU A 40 -3.69 6.22 -5.50
CA LEU A 40 -2.98 6.17 -6.79
C LEU A 40 -3.63 7.11 -7.81
N GLU A 41 -4.96 7.15 -7.87
CA GLU A 41 -5.67 8.08 -8.74
C GLU A 41 -5.33 9.53 -8.40
N TYR A 42 -5.27 9.84 -7.11
CA TYR A 42 -4.87 11.15 -6.63
C TYR A 42 -3.45 11.51 -7.09
N LEU A 43 -2.50 10.60 -6.92
CA LEU A 43 -1.11 10.83 -7.32
C LEU A 43 -0.99 11.07 -8.83
N ILE A 44 -1.72 10.30 -9.61
CA ILE A 44 -1.71 10.44 -11.08
C ILE A 44 -2.23 11.83 -11.46
N GLY A 45 -3.23 12.35 -10.75
CA GLY A 45 -3.78 13.67 -10.99
C GLY A 45 -2.86 14.82 -10.64
N LEU A 46 -1.76 14.56 -9.92
CA LEU A 46 -0.82 15.61 -9.51
C LEU A 46 0.24 15.92 -10.55
N ASN A 47 0.21 15.28 -11.73
CA ASN A 47 1.21 15.48 -12.79
C ASN A 47 2.63 15.13 -12.37
N LEU A 48 2.78 14.16 -11.49
CA LEU A 48 4.10 13.64 -11.12
C LEU A 48 4.71 12.88 -12.30
N SER A 49 6.03 12.77 -12.32
CA SER A 49 6.70 11.99 -13.36
C SER A 49 6.32 10.52 -13.26
N SER A 50 6.40 9.80 -14.39
CA SER A 50 6.14 8.37 -14.42
C SER A 50 7.03 7.63 -13.44
N LYS A 51 8.29 8.03 -13.33
CA LYS A 51 9.25 7.41 -12.41
C LYS A 51 8.79 7.57 -10.95
N THR A 52 8.31 8.76 -10.59
CA THR A 52 7.83 9.02 -9.23
C THR A 52 6.58 8.21 -8.91
N ILE A 53 5.62 8.17 -9.86
CA ILE A 53 4.41 7.39 -9.67
C ILE A 53 4.75 5.91 -9.53
N ARG A 54 5.65 5.39 -10.38
CA ARG A 54 6.07 3.99 -10.31
C ARG A 54 6.69 3.65 -8.96
N LYS A 55 7.48 4.58 -8.42
CA LYS A 55 8.07 4.40 -7.09
C LYS A 55 6.98 4.22 -6.02
N HIS A 56 5.95 5.06 -6.05
CA HIS A 56 4.85 4.95 -5.09
C HIS A 56 4.05 3.67 -5.28
N VAL A 57 3.81 3.27 -6.52
CA VAL A 57 3.14 2.00 -6.82
C VAL A 57 3.91 0.84 -6.19
N ASP A 58 5.21 0.79 -6.42
CA ASP A 58 6.06 -0.28 -5.88
C ASP A 58 6.05 -0.27 -4.35
N ASN A 59 6.09 0.91 -3.74
CA ASN A 59 6.06 1.03 -2.28
C ASN A 59 4.71 0.59 -1.69
N LEU A 60 3.61 0.86 -2.39
CA LEU A 60 2.29 0.39 -1.95
C LEU A 60 2.19 -1.12 -2.02
N TRP A 61 2.76 -1.73 -3.06
CA TRP A 61 2.80 -3.19 -3.15
C TRP A 61 3.55 -3.78 -1.95
N MET A 62 4.68 -3.18 -1.58
CA MET A 62 5.43 -3.63 -0.40
C MET A 62 4.63 -3.44 0.89
N LEU A 63 3.92 -2.33 1.02
CA LEU A 63 3.09 -2.06 2.20
C LEU A 63 2.01 -3.13 2.36
N GLY A 64 1.31 -3.47 1.29
CA GLY A 64 0.30 -4.51 1.33
C GLY A 64 0.88 -5.86 1.73
N GLY A 65 2.05 -6.19 1.20
CA GLY A 65 2.73 -7.43 1.54
C GLY A 65 3.09 -7.50 3.02
N GLU A 66 3.55 -6.39 3.60
CA GLU A 66 3.90 -6.34 5.02
C GLU A 66 2.66 -6.53 5.90
N ILE A 67 1.54 -5.94 5.54
CA ILE A 67 0.30 -6.08 6.31
C ILE A 67 -0.21 -7.52 6.25
N ILE A 68 -0.22 -8.13 5.06
CA ILE A 68 -0.65 -9.53 4.92
C ILE A 68 0.27 -10.47 5.72
N ARG A 69 1.57 -10.19 5.71
CA ARG A 69 2.51 -10.97 6.51
C ARG A 69 2.19 -10.87 8.00
N ASP A 70 1.86 -9.66 8.48
CA ASP A 70 1.48 -9.47 9.88
C ASP A 70 0.25 -10.29 10.25
N LEU A 71 -0.73 -10.39 9.34
CA LEU A 71 -1.92 -11.21 9.56
C LEU A 71 -1.56 -12.69 9.71
N ASN A 72 -0.55 -13.15 8.99
CA ASN A 72 -0.11 -14.54 9.08
C ASN A 72 0.73 -14.80 10.33
N GLU A 73 1.54 -13.84 10.74
CA GLU A 73 2.38 -13.97 11.94
C GLU A 73 1.59 -13.75 13.22
N THR A 74 0.56 -12.93 13.18
CA THR A 74 -0.27 -12.61 14.35
C THR A 74 -1.73 -12.77 13.96
N PRO A 75 -2.26 -14.02 13.92
CA PRO A 75 -3.61 -14.28 13.40
C PRO A 75 -4.74 -13.55 14.11
N THR A 76 -4.56 -13.12 15.37
CA THR A 76 -5.58 -12.35 16.07
C THR A 76 -5.88 -11.01 15.40
N LEU A 77 -4.92 -10.48 14.61
CA LEU A 77 -5.13 -9.26 13.85
C LEU A 77 -6.22 -9.40 12.79
N ARG A 78 -6.56 -10.63 12.39
CA ARG A 78 -7.62 -10.85 11.41
C ARG A 78 -9.00 -10.44 11.90
N LYS A 79 -9.15 -10.23 13.21
CA LYS A 79 -10.38 -9.75 13.80
C LYS A 79 -10.57 -8.24 13.66
N VAL A 80 -9.49 -7.53 13.33
CA VAL A 80 -9.49 -6.08 13.13
C VAL A 80 -9.72 -5.79 11.65
N PRO A 81 -10.60 -4.85 11.29
CA PRO A 81 -10.75 -4.47 9.89
C PRO A 81 -9.40 -4.05 9.29
N VAL A 82 -9.09 -4.53 8.09
CA VAL A 82 -7.77 -4.28 7.51
C VAL A 82 -7.54 -2.79 7.25
N GLU A 83 -8.62 -2.04 7.03
CA GLU A 83 -8.53 -0.59 6.87
C GLU A 83 -7.98 0.08 8.12
N ASP A 84 -8.38 -0.42 9.30
CA ASP A 84 -7.90 0.10 10.58
C ASP A 84 -6.43 -0.29 10.80
N LEU A 85 -6.06 -1.51 10.43
CA LEU A 85 -4.66 -1.95 10.50
C LEU A 85 -3.79 -1.08 9.61
N LEU A 86 -4.25 -0.79 8.41
CA LEU A 86 -3.52 0.07 7.48
C LEU A 86 -3.30 1.45 8.09
N LEU A 87 -4.35 2.04 8.64
CA LEU A 87 -4.25 3.37 9.24
C LEU A 87 -3.28 3.37 10.42
N ASP A 88 -3.35 2.35 11.28
CA ASP A 88 -2.44 2.25 12.43
C ASP A 88 -0.99 2.15 11.98
N VAL A 89 -0.70 1.34 10.99
CA VAL A 89 0.65 1.16 10.45
C VAL A 89 1.16 2.49 9.87
N LEU A 90 0.31 3.22 9.15
CA LEU A 90 0.70 4.49 8.58
C LEU A 90 0.96 5.55 9.65
N LYS A 91 0.17 5.55 10.73
CA LYS A 91 0.38 6.49 11.85
C LYS A 91 1.71 6.26 12.55
N GLU A 92 2.21 5.04 12.50
CA GLU A 92 3.52 4.71 13.07
C GLU A 92 4.68 5.04 12.13
N GLY A 93 4.39 5.54 10.92
CA GLY A 93 5.41 5.89 9.94
C GLY A 93 5.71 4.82 8.92
N GLY A 94 4.96 3.72 8.96
CA GLY A 94 5.17 2.56 8.10
C GLY A 94 6.04 1.51 8.78
N PRO A 95 5.91 0.25 8.38
CA PRO A 95 6.70 -0.84 8.97
C PRO A 95 8.13 -0.82 8.47
N LEU A 96 9.01 -1.52 9.18
CA LEU A 96 10.32 -1.84 8.64
C LEU A 96 10.13 -2.91 7.57
N LEU A 97 10.71 -2.69 6.40
CA LEU A 97 10.62 -3.65 5.30
C LEU A 97 11.40 -4.91 5.63
N TYR A 98 10.77 -6.06 5.47
CA TYR A 98 11.40 -7.35 5.74
C TYR A 98 12.54 -7.61 4.78
N HIS A 99 12.31 -7.37 3.49
CA HIS A 99 13.34 -7.48 2.46
C HIS A 99 13.73 -6.08 2.03
N CYS A 100 14.67 -5.48 2.74
CA CYS A 100 15.12 -4.12 2.45
C CYS A 100 16.59 -4.16 2.01
N ASP A 101 16.87 -3.70 0.80
CA ASP A 101 18.22 -3.70 0.25
C ASP A 101 19.07 -2.54 0.77
N SER A 102 18.44 -1.46 1.25
CA SER A 102 19.20 -0.29 1.67
C SER A 102 18.33 0.62 2.54
N GLN A 103 19.02 1.50 3.31
CA GLN A 103 18.33 2.55 4.06
C GLN A 103 17.58 3.49 3.13
N GLU A 104 18.10 3.70 1.94
CA GLU A 104 17.47 4.57 0.96
C GLU A 104 16.11 4.00 0.52
N GLN A 105 16.04 2.69 0.31
CA GLN A 105 14.78 2.03 -0.02
C GLN A 105 13.77 2.18 1.13
N GLN A 106 14.20 2.01 2.38
CA GLN A 106 13.33 2.18 3.54
C GLN A 106 12.82 3.61 3.64
N ARG A 107 13.67 4.62 3.40
CA ARG A 107 13.25 6.02 3.43
C ARG A 107 12.25 6.35 2.34
N SER A 108 12.48 5.81 1.13
CA SER A 108 11.54 5.98 0.02
C SER A 108 10.17 5.41 0.38
N PHE A 109 10.17 4.22 0.95
CA PHE A 109 8.95 3.54 1.38
C PHE A 109 8.21 4.36 2.44
N GLU A 110 8.93 4.84 3.46
CA GLU A 110 8.34 5.65 4.53
C GLU A 110 7.78 6.97 4.00
N SER A 111 8.43 7.55 2.99
CA SER A 111 7.93 8.76 2.34
C SER A 111 6.57 8.52 1.70
N THR A 112 6.40 7.39 1.02
CA THR A 112 5.10 7.01 0.44
C THR A 112 4.06 6.84 1.55
N CYS A 113 4.42 6.20 2.65
CA CYS A 113 3.51 5.99 3.78
C CYS A 113 3.04 7.31 4.38
N ARG A 114 3.95 8.28 4.55
CA ARG A 114 3.58 9.60 5.08
C ARG A 114 2.63 10.34 4.13
N ARG A 115 2.88 10.26 2.84
CA ARG A 115 2.03 10.90 1.84
C ARG A 115 0.64 10.26 1.81
N PHE A 116 0.59 8.94 1.92
CA PHE A 116 -0.67 8.21 1.96
C PHE A 116 -1.47 8.57 3.20
N LEU A 117 -0.83 8.64 4.36
CA LEU A 117 -1.50 9.03 5.60
C LEU A 117 -2.13 10.41 5.46
N ARG A 118 -1.40 11.39 4.94
CA ARG A 118 -1.93 12.74 4.73
C ARG A 118 -3.14 12.72 3.80
N PHE A 119 -3.09 11.92 2.75
CA PHE A 119 -4.22 11.77 1.83
C PHE A 119 -5.45 11.25 2.57
N LEU A 120 -5.29 10.20 3.36
CA LEU A 120 -6.40 9.61 4.10
C LEU A 120 -6.96 10.57 5.14
N GLU A 121 -6.12 11.29 5.84
CA GLU A 121 -6.56 12.26 6.86
C GLU A 121 -7.36 13.40 6.24
N GLN A 122 -6.98 13.87 5.07
CA GLN A 122 -7.70 14.92 4.37
C GLN A 122 -9.09 14.44 3.94
N ARG A 123 -9.22 13.18 3.57
CA ARG A 123 -10.52 12.62 3.15
C ARG A 123 -11.48 12.42 4.31
N LEU A 124 -10.98 12.27 5.53
CA LEU A 124 -11.79 12.06 6.72
C LEU A 124 -12.35 13.36 7.30
N ARG A 125 -11.93 14.51 6.77
CA ARG A 125 -12.41 15.80 7.23
C ARG A 125 -13.70 16.22 6.55
#